data_636246970290d3d7399e9b5df9ad1a6c
#
_entry.id   636246970290d3d7399e9b5df9ad1a6c
#
_cell.length_a   1.000
_cell.length_b   1.000
_cell.length_c   1.000
_cell.angle_alpha   90.00
_cell.angle_beta   90.00
_cell.angle_gamma   90.00
#
_symmetry.space_group_name_H-M   'P 1'
#
loop_
_entity.id
_entity.type
_entity.pdbx_description
1 polymer ?
#
loop_
_entity_poly.entity_id
_entity_poly.type
_entity_poly.pdbx_seq_one_letter_code
_entity_poly.pdbx_strand_id
1 'polypeptide(L)'
;DRRQRQMCIRDRAITSMDEDFAQWYTDVVKKAELCDYTSVKGCMVFKPAGYAIWELIQKNLDERFKATGVENVYLPMFIPESLLEKEKDHVEGFAPEVAWVTHGGLNELQERLCVRPTSETLFCDFYSKEIESYRDLPKVYNQWCSVVRWEKETRPFLRSREFLWQEGHTAHATAEEAEARTIQMLNVYADFCEDVLAIPVIKGRKTDKEKFAGAEATYTIESL
;
A
#
# COMPACT_ATOMS: atom_id res chain seq x y z
N ASP A 1 11.08 -44.35 -12.15
CA ASP A 1 10.03 -44.82 -13.03
C ASP A 1 9.40 -43.65 -13.81
N ARG A 2 9.32 -43.77 -15.13
CA ARG A 2 8.79 -42.69 -16.02
C ARG A 2 7.30 -42.40 -15.70
N ARG A 3 6.52 -43.40 -15.29
CA ARG A 3 5.09 -43.23 -14.92
C ARG A 3 4.92 -42.46 -13.61
N GLN A 4 5.77 -42.71 -12.63
CA GLN A 4 5.76 -41.96 -11.37
C GLN A 4 6.21 -40.49 -11.58
N ARG A 5 7.21 -40.25 -12.45
CA ARG A 5 7.60 -38.86 -12.82
C ARG A 5 6.49 -38.12 -13.57
N GLN A 6 5.77 -38.81 -14.46
CA GLN A 6 4.62 -38.19 -15.16
C GLN A 6 3.44 -37.94 -14.23
N MET A 7 3.17 -38.80 -13.24
CA MET A 7 2.15 -38.56 -12.21
C MET A 7 2.53 -37.38 -11.33
N CYS A 8 3.77 -37.31 -10.84
CA CYS A 8 4.25 -36.16 -10.06
C CYS A 8 4.24 -34.85 -10.84
N ILE A 9 4.45 -34.90 -12.16
CA ILE A 9 4.37 -33.71 -13.03
C ILE A 9 2.91 -33.27 -13.21
N ARG A 10 1.96 -34.23 -13.35
CA ARG A 10 0.52 -33.90 -13.47
C ARG A 10 -0.07 -33.34 -12.17
N ASP A 11 0.31 -33.86 -11.02
CA ASP A 11 -0.12 -33.35 -9.72
C ASP A 11 0.47 -31.95 -9.40
N ARG A 12 1.49 -31.52 -10.14
CA ARG A 12 2.10 -30.20 -10.08
C ARG A 12 1.76 -29.30 -11.28
N ALA A 13 0.91 -29.78 -12.19
CA ALA A 13 0.50 -28.97 -13.32
C ALA A 13 -0.22 -27.71 -12.84
N ILE A 14 0.23 -26.56 -13.32
CA ILE A 14 -0.50 -25.30 -13.22
C ILE A 14 -1.48 -25.22 -14.40
N THR A 15 -2.56 -24.50 -14.22
CA THR A 15 -3.49 -24.17 -15.29
C THR A 15 -2.72 -23.50 -16.45
N SER A 16 -3.08 -23.78 -17.70
CA SER A 16 -2.47 -23.10 -18.83
C SER A 16 -2.83 -21.62 -18.83
N MET A 17 -1.84 -20.77 -19.10
CA MET A 17 -2.05 -19.32 -19.23
C MET A 17 -3.05 -18.97 -20.33
N ASP A 18 -3.04 -19.72 -21.44
CA ASP A 18 -3.93 -19.53 -22.58
C ASP A 18 -5.36 -20.00 -22.30
N GLU A 19 -5.53 -20.95 -21.37
CA GLU A 19 -6.83 -21.49 -21.00
C GLU A 19 -7.54 -20.63 -19.94
N ASP A 20 -6.82 -20.28 -18.86
CA ASP A 20 -7.30 -19.41 -17.79
C ASP A 20 -6.13 -18.63 -17.15
N PHE A 21 -5.89 -17.42 -17.64
CA PHE A 21 -4.82 -16.57 -17.15
C PHE A 21 -4.95 -16.28 -15.64
N ALA A 22 -6.17 -16.09 -15.16
CA ALA A 22 -6.42 -15.74 -13.78
C ALA A 22 -6.09 -16.91 -12.82
N GLN A 23 -6.46 -18.12 -13.20
CA GLN A 23 -6.14 -19.32 -12.45
C GLN A 23 -4.66 -19.65 -12.56
N TRP A 24 -4.07 -19.52 -13.76
CA TRP A 24 -2.63 -19.68 -13.96
C TRP A 24 -1.82 -18.81 -13.02
N TYR A 25 -2.14 -17.52 -12.93
CA TYR A 25 -1.48 -16.60 -12.02
C TYR A 25 -1.54 -17.08 -10.56
N THR A 26 -2.73 -17.45 -10.11
CA THR A 26 -2.95 -17.94 -8.75
C THR A 26 -2.15 -19.23 -8.48
N ASP A 27 -2.15 -20.16 -9.43
CA ASP A 27 -1.40 -21.41 -9.32
C ASP A 27 0.10 -21.18 -9.25
N VAL A 28 0.63 -20.29 -10.10
CA VAL A 28 2.07 -19.94 -10.10
C VAL A 28 2.48 -19.37 -8.75
N VAL A 29 1.76 -18.38 -8.25
CA VAL A 29 2.06 -17.71 -6.96
C VAL A 29 2.05 -18.70 -5.80
N LYS A 30 1.04 -19.59 -5.75
CA LYS A 30 0.92 -20.60 -4.69
C LYS A 30 1.98 -21.70 -4.80
N LYS A 31 2.25 -22.19 -6.01
CA LYS A 31 3.23 -23.27 -6.23
C LYS A 31 4.67 -22.80 -6.10
N ALA A 32 4.93 -21.53 -6.37
CA ALA A 32 6.21 -20.88 -6.06
C ALA A 32 6.38 -20.60 -4.56
N GLU A 33 5.37 -20.95 -3.74
CA GLU A 33 5.37 -20.73 -2.30
C GLU A 33 5.59 -19.27 -1.89
N LEU A 34 5.06 -18.33 -2.68
CA LEU A 34 5.17 -16.91 -2.38
C LEU A 34 4.09 -16.44 -1.41
N CYS A 35 2.85 -16.89 -1.61
CA CYS A 35 1.76 -16.66 -0.65
C CYS A 35 0.70 -17.77 -0.71
N ASP A 36 -0.21 -17.78 0.26
CA ASP A 36 -1.38 -18.64 0.26
C ASP A 36 -2.56 -17.98 0.98
N TYR A 37 -3.73 -18.58 0.85
CA TYR A 37 -4.95 -18.13 1.53
C TYR A 37 -4.90 -18.40 3.03
N THR A 38 -5.66 -17.61 3.80
CA THR A 38 -5.87 -17.81 5.22
C THR A 38 -7.33 -18.15 5.52
N SER A 39 -7.65 -18.44 6.78
CA SER A 39 -9.03 -18.60 7.25
C SER A 39 -9.84 -17.30 7.18
N VAL A 40 -9.16 -16.15 7.11
CA VAL A 40 -9.80 -14.83 6.91
C VAL A 40 -9.91 -14.57 5.41
N LYS A 41 -11.12 -14.64 4.88
CA LYS A 41 -11.37 -14.44 3.45
C LYS A 41 -10.82 -13.11 2.98
N GLY A 42 -9.99 -13.15 1.94
CA GLY A 42 -9.38 -11.97 1.32
C GLY A 42 -8.09 -11.49 1.98
N CYS A 43 -7.66 -12.11 3.09
CA CYS A 43 -6.35 -11.89 3.69
C CYS A 43 -5.42 -13.06 3.35
N MET A 44 -4.19 -12.75 2.95
CA MET A 44 -3.21 -13.72 2.49
C MET A 44 -2.08 -13.86 3.51
N VAL A 45 -1.50 -15.06 3.60
CA VAL A 45 -0.20 -15.24 4.25
C VAL A 45 0.90 -15.08 3.21
N PHE A 46 1.87 -14.22 3.49
CA PHE A 46 3.11 -14.17 2.70
C PHE A 46 4.08 -15.19 3.27
N LYS A 47 4.44 -16.17 2.44
CA LYS A 47 5.40 -17.21 2.81
C LYS A 47 6.83 -16.65 2.79
N PRO A 48 7.82 -17.36 3.36
CA PRO A 48 9.17 -16.81 3.50
C PRO A 48 9.78 -16.27 2.21
N ALA A 49 9.60 -16.95 1.08
CA ALA A 49 10.13 -16.47 -0.20
C ALA A 49 9.44 -15.17 -0.68
N GLY A 50 8.12 -15.08 -0.56
CA GLY A 50 7.37 -13.87 -0.89
C GLY A 50 7.68 -12.72 0.07
N TYR A 51 7.82 -13.01 1.36
CA TYR A 51 8.15 -11.99 2.34
C TYR A 51 9.59 -11.48 2.20
N ALA A 52 10.54 -12.35 1.84
CA ALA A 52 11.92 -11.94 1.56
C ALA A 52 12.02 -10.94 0.40
N ILE A 53 11.18 -11.08 -0.64
CA ILE A 53 11.07 -10.08 -1.71
C ILE A 53 10.63 -8.73 -1.13
N TRP A 54 9.61 -8.73 -0.26
CA TRP A 54 9.15 -7.52 0.42
C TRP A 54 10.24 -6.86 1.27
N GLU A 55 10.98 -7.64 2.05
CA GLU A 55 12.09 -7.13 2.87
C GLU A 55 13.19 -6.47 2.02
N LEU A 56 13.49 -7.04 0.85
CA LEU A 56 14.45 -6.45 -0.10
C LEU A 56 13.93 -5.16 -0.73
N ILE A 57 12.64 -5.12 -1.10
CA ILE A 57 11.97 -3.91 -1.60
C ILE A 57 12.03 -2.82 -0.51
N GLN A 58 11.60 -3.15 0.69
CA GLN A 58 11.60 -2.22 1.82
C GLN A 58 12.99 -1.66 2.08
N LYS A 59 14.00 -2.52 2.18
CA LYS A 59 15.39 -2.11 2.43
C LYS A 59 15.89 -1.14 1.37
N ASN A 60 15.74 -1.47 0.11
CA ASN A 60 16.24 -0.65 -1.00
C ASN A 60 15.53 0.70 -1.10
N LEU A 61 14.20 0.72 -0.96
CA LEU A 61 13.43 1.96 -1.00
C LEU A 61 13.70 2.82 0.23
N ASP A 62 13.78 2.24 1.42
CA ASP A 62 14.03 2.97 2.66
C ASP A 62 15.39 3.69 2.64
N GLU A 63 16.42 3.05 2.10
CA GLU A 63 17.73 3.67 1.88
C GLU A 63 17.63 4.87 0.93
N ARG A 64 16.88 4.75 -0.16
CA ARG A 64 16.65 5.84 -1.13
C ARG A 64 15.84 7.00 -0.52
N PHE A 65 14.82 6.69 0.26
CA PHE A 65 14.03 7.71 0.98
C PHE A 65 14.89 8.48 1.98
N LYS A 66 15.64 7.79 2.81
CA LYS A 66 16.54 8.40 3.80
C LYS A 66 17.61 9.28 3.16
N ALA A 67 18.10 8.90 1.98
CA ALA A 67 19.04 9.74 1.22
C ALA A 67 18.44 11.09 0.78
N THR A 68 17.12 11.22 0.78
CA THR A 68 16.39 12.48 0.50
C THR A 68 15.95 13.23 1.76
N GLY A 69 16.38 12.78 2.94
CA GLY A 69 16.03 13.38 4.23
C GLY A 69 14.71 12.88 4.83
N VAL A 70 14.15 11.78 4.32
CA VAL A 70 12.94 11.17 4.89
C VAL A 70 13.27 10.49 6.22
N GLU A 71 12.39 10.67 7.21
CA GLU A 71 12.44 9.99 8.49
C GLU A 71 11.25 9.04 8.64
N ASN A 72 11.51 7.85 9.18
CA ASN A 72 10.45 6.87 9.44
C ASN A 72 9.77 7.15 10.77
N VAL A 73 8.44 7.08 10.76
CA VAL A 73 7.59 7.17 11.96
C VAL A 73 6.64 5.98 12.00
N TYR A 74 5.89 5.86 13.08
CA TYR A 74 4.81 4.88 13.20
C TYR A 74 3.59 5.52 13.85
N LEU A 75 2.46 5.50 13.15
CA LEU A 75 1.17 5.97 13.63
C LEU A 75 0.28 4.78 14.00
N PRO A 76 -0.66 4.95 14.95
CA PRO A 76 -1.57 3.89 15.35
C PRO A 76 -2.38 3.30 14.20
N MET A 77 -2.76 2.03 14.37
CA MET A 77 -3.60 1.31 13.40
C MET A 77 -5.05 1.83 13.36
N PHE A 78 -5.54 2.35 14.48
CA PHE A 78 -6.95 2.73 14.64
C PHE A 78 -7.15 4.22 14.44
N ILE A 79 -8.22 4.55 13.71
CA ILE A 79 -8.64 5.92 13.45
C ILE A 79 -10.04 6.08 14.05
N PRO A 80 -10.29 7.08 14.94
CA PRO A 80 -11.62 7.37 15.44
C PRO A 80 -12.58 7.79 14.32
N GLU A 81 -13.82 7.34 14.37
CA GLU A 81 -14.84 7.70 13.37
C GLU A 81 -15.01 9.22 13.24
N SER A 82 -14.99 9.93 14.37
CA SER A 82 -15.07 11.40 14.38
C SER A 82 -13.94 12.10 13.62
N LEU A 83 -12.77 11.49 13.54
CA LEU A 83 -11.65 12.02 12.77
C LEU A 83 -11.85 11.83 11.28
N LEU A 84 -12.41 10.67 10.85
CA LEU A 84 -12.76 10.42 9.46
C LEU A 84 -13.89 11.33 8.97
N GLU A 85 -14.88 11.64 9.83
CA GLU A 85 -15.98 12.53 9.47
C GLU A 85 -15.54 13.98 9.22
N LYS A 86 -14.47 14.44 9.89
CA LYS A 86 -13.92 15.79 9.66
C LYS A 86 -13.33 15.95 8.25
N GLU A 87 -12.89 14.86 7.65
CA GLU A 87 -12.27 14.84 6.33
C GLU A 87 -13.15 14.15 5.27
N LYS A 88 -14.47 14.19 5.49
CA LYS A 88 -15.45 13.45 4.68
C LYS A 88 -15.31 13.69 3.17
N ASP A 89 -14.94 14.89 2.78
CA ASP A 89 -14.73 15.25 1.37
C ASP A 89 -13.53 14.53 0.75
N HIS A 90 -12.54 14.10 1.57
CA HIS A 90 -11.35 13.36 1.16
C HIS A 90 -11.54 11.83 1.30
N VAL A 91 -12.46 11.38 2.14
CA VAL A 91 -12.67 9.97 2.50
C VAL A 91 -13.85 9.34 1.74
N GLU A 92 -14.62 10.08 0.96
CA GLU A 92 -15.80 9.53 0.23
C GLU A 92 -15.48 8.28 -0.59
N GLY A 93 -14.26 8.16 -1.12
CA GLY A 93 -13.80 6.97 -1.85
C GLY A 93 -13.51 5.74 -0.98
N PHE A 94 -13.29 5.90 0.34
CA PHE A 94 -12.89 4.82 1.25
C PHE A 94 -13.99 4.38 2.24
N ALA A 95 -15.00 5.22 2.46
CA ALA A 95 -16.03 4.99 3.47
C ALA A 95 -16.75 3.62 3.36
N PRO A 96 -17.05 3.05 2.18
CA PRO A 96 -17.67 1.74 2.08
C PRO A 96 -16.71 0.56 2.24
N GLU A 97 -15.39 0.78 2.25
CA GLU A 97 -14.37 -0.26 2.21
C GLU A 97 -13.50 -0.32 3.47
N VAL A 98 -13.98 0.25 4.58
CA VAL A 98 -13.26 0.22 5.85
C VAL A 98 -13.73 -0.92 6.77
N ALA A 99 -12.81 -1.44 7.58
CA ALA A 99 -13.14 -2.37 8.65
C ALA A 99 -13.37 -1.60 9.95
N TRP A 100 -14.51 -1.85 10.62
CA TRP A 100 -14.88 -1.19 11.86
C TRP A 100 -14.61 -2.06 13.07
N VAL A 101 -14.04 -1.47 14.12
CA VAL A 101 -13.88 -2.06 15.44
C VAL A 101 -14.90 -1.39 16.36
N THR A 102 -15.81 -2.20 16.89
CA THR A 102 -16.94 -1.75 17.71
C THR A 102 -16.80 -2.13 19.18
N HIS A 103 -15.90 -3.06 19.52
CA HIS A 103 -15.70 -3.55 20.88
C HIS A 103 -14.23 -3.54 21.27
N GLY A 104 -13.95 -3.19 22.53
CA GLY A 104 -12.68 -3.38 23.20
C GLY A 104 -12.84 -4.49 24.25
N GLY A 105 -12.30 -5.68 23.99
CA GLY A 105 -12.62 -6.86 24.76
C GLY A 105 -14.09 -7.23 24.60
N LEU A 106 -14.83 -7.32 25.71
CA LEU A 106 -16.28 -7.61 25.73
C LEU A 106 -17.16 -6.35 25.77
N ASN A 107 -16.56 -5.18 25.90
CA ASN A 107 -17.29 -3.93 26.04
C ASN A 107 -17.42 -3.23 24.68
N GLU A 108 -18.60 -2.71 24.39
CA GLU A 108 -18.82 -1.84 23.25
C GLU A 108 -18.05 -0.52 23.44
N LEU A 109 -17.42 -0.05 22.39
CA LEU A 109 -16.72 1.22 22.38
C LEU A 109 -17.74 2.38 22.35
N GLN A 110 -17.45 3.48 23.04
CA GLN A 110 -18.26 4.68 22.97
C GLN A 110 -18.26 5.30 21.56
N GLU A 111 -17.16 5.12 20.83
CA GLU A 111 -16.97 5.56 19.46
C GLU A 111 -16.35 4.41 18.67
N ARG A 112 -16.84 4.15 17.46
CA ARG A 112 -16.26 3.16 16.56
C ARG A 112 -14.87 3.60 16.11
N LEU A 113 -14.00 2.62 15.92
CA LEU A 113 -12.67 2.83 15.35
C LEU A 113 -12.60 2.18 13.97
N CYS A 114 -11.98 2.85 13.03
CA CYS A 114 -11.64 2.29 11.73
C CYS A 114 -10.26 1.67 11.78
N VAL A 115 -10.10 0.47 11.22
CA VAL A 115 -8.76 -0.04 10.90
C VAL A 115 -8.27 0.75 9.68
N ARG A 116 -7.12 1.40 9.78
CA ARG A 116 -6.60 2.34 8.78
C ARG A 116 -6.63 1.81 7.36
N PRO A 117 -7.31 2.46 6.41
CA PRO A 117 -7.19 2.22 4.97
C PRO A 117 -6.03 3.02 4.35
N THR A 118 -5.62 4.05 5.02
CA THR A 118 -4.45 4.94 4.88
C THR A 118 -4.28 5.68 6.20
N SER A 119 -3.12 6.22 6.49
CA SER A 119 -2.87 7.03 7.69
C SER A 119 -2.92 8.54 7.42
N GLU A 120 -3.34 8.99 6.24
CA GLU A 120 -3.36 10.42 5.87
C GLU A 120 -4.05 11.28 6.91
N THR A 121 -5.25 10.88 7.35
CA THR A 121 -6.03 11.58 8.38
C THR A 121 -5.28 11.71 9.71
N LEU A 122 -4.58 10.65 10.12
CA LEU A 122 -3.76 10.66 11.34
C LEU A 122 -2.53 11.57 11.18
N PHE A 123 -1.88 11.55 10.01
CA PHE A 123 -0.77 12.45 9.72
C PHE A 123 -1.21 13.90 9.76
N CYS A 124 -2.36 14.24 9.17
CA CYS A 124 -2.92 15.58 9.20
C CYS A 124 -3.24 16.04 10.64
N ASP A 125 -3.89 15.19 11.45
CA ASP A 125 -4.15 15.49 12.86
C ASP A 125 -2.86 15.66 13.67
N PHE A 126 -1.85 14.83 13.41
CA PHE A 126 -0.55 14.93 14.07
C PHE A 126 0.18 16.20 13.66
N TYR A 127 0.27 16.49 12.35
CA TYR A 127 0.94 17.69 11.86
C TYR A 127 0.26 18.99 12.31
N SER A 128 -1.06 19.01 12.48
CA SER A 128 -1.77 20.16 12.98
C SER A 128 -1.36 20.56 14.40
N LYS A 129 -0.75 19.63 15.16
CA LYS A 129 -0.23 19.84 16.52
C LYS A 129 1.27 20.08 16.56
N GLU A 130 2.00 19.49 15.60
CA GLU A 130 3.47 19.57 15.55
C GLU A 130 4.00 20.79 14.79
N ILE A 131 3.20 21.34 13.87
CA ILE A 131 3.62 22.51 13.08
C ILE A 131 3.04 23.78 13.72
N GLU A 132 3.88 24.44 14.52
CA GLU A 132 3.51 25.70 15.18
C GLU A 132 3.99 26.90 14.37
N SER A 133 5.00 26.74 13.53
CA SER A 133 5.58 27.80 12.71
C SER A 133 6.21 27.27 11.42
N TYR A 134 6.53 28.18 10.48
CA TYR A 134 7.26 27.84 9.26
C TYR A 134 8.63 27.17 9.51
N ARG A 135 9.20 27.34 10.71
CA ARG A 135 10.49 26.74 11.10
C ARG A 135 10.39 25.24 11.33
N ASP A 136 9.19 24.73 11.53
CA ASP A 136 8.93 23.29 11.73
C ASP A 136 8.79 22.56 10.39
N LEU A 137 8.83 23.29 9.28
CA LEU A 137 8.73 22.78 7.91
C LEU A 137 10.11 22.69 7.25
N PRO A 138 10.31 21.77 6.30
CA PRO A 138 9.34 20.76 5.90
C PRO A 138 9.25 19.60 6.90
N LYS A 139 8.07 18.98 7.03
CA LYS A 139 7.91 17.66 7.63
C LYS A 139 7.96 16.60 6.52
N VAL A 140 8.82 15.61 6.67
CA VAL A 140 9.09 14.62 5.61
C VAL A 140 9.11 13.23 6.22
N TYR A 141 7.94 12.72 6.56
CA TYR A 141 7.80 11.44 7.25
C TYR A 141 7.24 10.34 6.35
N ASN A 142 7.72 9.13 6.60
CA ASN A 142 7.29 7.91 5.95
C ASN A 142 6.91 6.87 7.00
N GLN A 143 5.96 6.02 6.67
CA GLN A 143 5.56 4.90 7.49
C GLN A 143 5.54 3.61 6.66
N TRP A 144 6.20 2.56 7.15
CA TRP A 144 6.06 1.20 6.67
C TRP A 144 5.03 0.48 7.55
N CYS A 145 3.94 0.01 6.96
CA CYS A 145 2.86 -0.61 7.72
C CYS A 145 1.98 -1.52 6.87
N SER A 146 1.00 -2.17 7.51
CA SER A 146 -0.14 -2.74 6.81
C SER A 146 -1.34 -1.79 6.87
N VAL A 147 -2.21 -1.89 5.88
CA VAL A 147 -3.51 -1.22 5.82
C VAL A 147 -4.60 -2.22 5.45
N VAL A 148 -5.85 -1.86 5.76
CA VAL A 148 -7.00 -2.72 5.49
C VAL A 148 -8.01 -1.97 4.62
N ARG A 149 -8.29 -2.54 3.44
CA ARG A 149 -9.36 -2.10 2.54
C ARG A 149 -10.29 -3.27 2.28
N TRP A 150 -11.58 -3.12 2.64
CA TRP A 150 -12.53 -4.25 2.64
C TRP A 150 -13.02 -4.58 1.24
N GLU A 151 -12.08 -4.98 0.38
CA GLU A 151 -12.31 -5.31 -1.02
C GLU A 151 -13.32 -6.46 -1.20
N LYS A 152 -14.18 -6.33 -2.19
CA LYS A 152 -15.16 -7.39 -2.53
C LYS A 152 -14.50 -8.57 -3.23
N GLU A 153 -13.62 -8.27 -4.18
CA GLU A 153 -12.88 -9.27 -4.96
C GLU A 153 -11.39 -9.18 -4.60
N THR A 154 -10.79 -10.33 -4.34
CA THR A 154 -9.39 -10.41 -3.92
C THR A 154 -8.61 -11.41 -4.76
N ARG A 155 -7.31 -11.11 -4.97
CA ARG A 155 -6.37 -11.98 -5.66
C ARG A 155 -4.97 -11.83 -5.06
N PRO A 156 -4.23 -12.93 -4.88
CA PRO A 156 -2.90 -12.89 -4.28
C PRO A 156 -2.01 -11.81 -4.91
N PHE A 157 -1.35 -11.01 -4.08
CA PHE A 157 -0.52 -9.84 -4.37
C PHE A 157 -1.19 -8.68 -5.12
N LEU A 158 -2.17 -8.92 -5.97
CA LEU A 158 -2.80 -7.87 -6.78
C LEU A 158 -3.85 -7.09 -6.01
N ARG A 159 -4.64 -7.79 -5.19
CA ARG A 159 -5.70 -7.17 -4.40
C ARG A 159 -6.04 -8.04 -3.20
N SER A 160 -5.71 -7.58 -2.00
CA SER A 160 -6.08 -8.24 -0.74
C SER A 160 -6.68 -7.24 0.24
N ARG A 161 -7.44 -7.74 1.21
CA ARG A 161 -8.07 -6.89 2.24
C ARG A 161 -7.06 -6.27 3.18
N GLU A 162 -6.00 -6.98 3.50
CA GLU A 162 -4.85 -6.46 4.20
C GLU A 162 -3.63 -6.59 3.29
N PHE A 163 -2.82 -5.54 3.19
CA PHE A 163 -1.58 -5.54 2.43
C PHE A 163 -0.52 -4.65 3.07
N LEU A 164 0.71 -4.97 2.78
CA LEU A 164 1.88 -4.21 3.20
C LEU A 164 2.14 -3.10 2.20
N TRP A 165 2.48 -1.94 2.68
CA TRP A 165 2.86 -0.80 1.86
C TRP A 165 3.80 0.16 2.60
N GLN A 166 4.17 1.22 1.94
CA GLN A 166 4.67 2.44 2.55
C GLN A 166 3.77 3.61 2.17
N GLU A 167 3.68 4.57 3.06
CA GLU A 167 3.02 5.84 2.83
C GLU A 167 3.90 6.96 3.39
N GLY A 168 4.25 7.91 2.53
CA GLY A 168 4.96 9.12 2.92
C GLY A 168 4.00 10.30 2.88
N HIS A 169 3.91 11.03 3.98
CA HIS A 169 3.10 12.23 4.08
C HIS A 169 4.03 13.39 4.43
N THR A 170 3.99 14.44 3.62
CA THR A 170 4.91 15.57 3.77
C THR A 170 4.16 16.88 3.83
N ALA A 171 4.69 17.85 4.61
CA ALA A 171 4.17 19.19 4.67
C ALA A 171 5.29 20.19 4.35
N HIS A 172 4.98 21.17 3.53
CA HIS A 172 5.91 22.17 3.01
C HIS A 172 5.37 23.59 3.19
N ALA A 173 6.26 24.58 3.15
CA ALA A 173 5.88 25.97 3.31
C ALA A 173 5.20 26.55 2.05
N THR A 174 5.55 26.05 0.87
CA THR A 174 5.01 26.52 -0.41
C THR A 174 4.57 25.37 -1.31
N ALA A 175 3.72 25.68 -2.29
CA ALA A 175 3.26 24.72 -3.30
C ALA A 175 4.43 24.24 -4.17
N GLU A 176 5.36 25.10 -4.50
CA GLU A 176 6.54 24.78 -5.30
C GLU A 176 7.45 23.76 -4.59
N GLU A 177 7.63 23.91 -3.27
CA GLU A 177 8.38 22.94 -2.46
C GLU A 177 7.68 21.58 -2.43
N ALA A 178 6.35 21.58 -2.28
CA ALA A 178 5.54 20.36 -2.27
C ALA A 178 5.61 19.64 -3.63
N GLU A 179 5.50 20.38 -4.74
CA GLU A 179 5.59 19.82 -6.08
C GLU A 179 7.00 19.28 -6.35
N ALA A 180 8.05 20.02 -6.00
CA ALA A 180 9.43 19.56 -6.14
C ALA A 180 9.66 18.24 -5.37
N ARG A 181 9.15 18.10 -4.16
CA ARG A 181 9.19 16.87 -3.39
C ARG A 181 8.42 15.73 -4.08
N THR A 182 7.25 16.01 -4.59
CA THR A 182 6.43 15.02 -5.31
C THR A 182 7.17 14.49 -6.54
N ILE A 183 7.77 15.36 -7.35
CA ILE A 183 8.56 14.95 -8.52
C ILE A 183 9.82 14.20 -8.11
N GLN A 184 10.48 14.58 -7.02
CA GLN A 184 11.63 13.85 -6.49
C GLN A 184 11.25 12.41 -6.13
N MET A 185 10.12 12.21 -5.42
CA MET A 185 9.66 10.87 -5.05
C MET A 185 9.22 10.06 -6.27
N LEU A 186 8.56 10.69 -7.24
CA LEU A 186 8.22 10.04 -8.52
C LEU A 186 9.47 9.45 -9.19
N ASN A 187 10.56 10.21 -9.21
CA ASN A 187 11.83 9.74 -9.76
C ASN A 187 12.45 8.60 -8.93
N VAL A 188 12.42 8.70 -7.60
CA VAL A 188 12.92 7.63 -6.71
C VAL A 188 12.20 6.32 -6.97
N TYR A 189 10.87 6.33 -7.14
CA TYR A 189 10.11 5.13 -7.47
C TYR A 189 10.43 4.61 -8.87
N ALA A 190 10.51 5.48 -9.86
CA ALA A 190 10.84 5.08 -11.24
C ALA A 190 12.23 4.45 -11.31
N ASP A 191 13.25 5.10 -10.76
CA ASP A 191 14.62 4.60 -10.72
C ASP A 191 14.71 3.27 -9.96
N PHE A 192 13.95 3.10 -8.88
CA PHE A 192 13.88 1.83 -8.16
C PHE A 192 13.27 0.72 -9.02
N CYS A 193 12.17 1.00 -9.72
CA CYS A 193 11.55 0.02 -10.61
C CYS A 193 12.49 -0.41 -11.72
N GLU A 194 13.19 0.53 -12.36
CA GLU A 194 14.08 0.25 -13.49
C GLU A 194 15.38 -0.40 -13.04
N ASP A 195 16.08 0.18 -12.05
CA ASP A 195 17.41 -0.24 -11.63
C ASP A 195 17.41 -1.54 -10.80
N VAL A 196 16.40 -1.73 -9.96
CA VAL A 196 16.36 -2.83 -8.97
C VAL A 196 15.40 -3.93 -9.39
N LEU A 197 14.20 -3.58 -9.84
CA LEU A 197 13.18 -4.55 -10.23
C LEU A 197 13.26 -4.94 -11.70
N ALA A 198 14.04 -4.22 -12.53
CA ALA A 198 14.10 -4.36 -13.98
C ALA A 198 12.71 -4.23 -14.65
N ILE A 199 11.86 -3.38 -14.09
CA ILE A 199 10.51 -3.08 -14.59
C ILE A 199 10.56 -1.70 -15.26
N PRO A 200 10.44 -1.60 -16.58
CA PRO A 200 10.36 -0.32 -17.26
C PRO A 200 9.05 0.39 -16.89
N VAL A 201 9.14 1.68 -16.62
CA VAL A 201 7.98 2.49 -16.20
C VAL A 201 7.90 3.80 -16.97
N ILE A 202 6.68 4.29 -17.14
CA ILE A 202 6.40 5.60 -17.72
C ILE A 202 5.93 6.52 -16.59
N LYS A 203 6.58 7.67 -16.44
CA LYS A 203 6.18 8.72 -15.50
C LYS A 203 5.15 9.62 -16.14
N GLY A 204 4.08 9.96 -15.40
CA GLY A 204 3.05 10.83 -15.91
C GLY A 204 2.27 11.58 -14.83
N ARG A 205 1.55 12.60 -15.28
CA ARG A 205 0.54 13.30 -14.48
C ARG A 205 -0.83 12.77 -14.89
N LYS A 206 -1.65 12.39 -13.91
CA LYS A 206 -3.01 11.93 -14.16
C LYS A 206 -3.90 13.05 -14.69
N THR A 207 -4.85 12.67 -15.53
CA THR A 207 -5.89 13.58 -16.01
C THR A 207 -6.82 14.01 -14.88
N ASP A 208 -7.59 15.07 -15.07
CA ASP A 208 -8.56 15.55 -14.07
C ASP A 208 -9.62 14.50 -13.70
N LYS A 209 -9.90 13.54 -14.59
CA LYS A 209 -10.83 12.43 -14.31
C LYS A 209 -10.25 11.35 -13.41
N GLU A 210 -8.92 11.19 -13.43
CA GLU A 210 -8.23 10.09 -12.76
C GLU A 210 -7.44 10.56 -11.55
N LYS A 211 -7.29 11.88 -11.38
CA LYS A 211 -6.59 12.41 -10.22
C LYS A 211 -7.36 12.09 -8.93
N PHE A 212 -6.63 11.92 -7.86
CA PHE A 212 -7.21 11.67 -6.54
C PHE A 212 -8.17 12.81 -6.15
N ALA A 213 -9.32 12.46 -5.58
CA ALA A 213 -10.32 13.43 -5.12
C ALA A 213 -9.70 14.40 -4.09
N GLY A 214 -9.87 15.70 -4.29
CA GLY A 214 -9.27 16.74 -3.44
C GLY A 214 -7.82 17.09 -3.77
N ALA A 215 -7.11 16.31 -4.60
CA ALA A 215 -5.75 16.66 -5.01
C ALA A 215 -5.73 17.74 -6.09
N GLU A 216 -4.77 18.65 -6.03
CA GLU A 216 -4.51 19.62 -7.12
C GLU A 216 -3.82 18.92 -8.31
N ALA A 217 -2.91 17.98 -8.03
CA ALA A 217 -2.25 17.15 -9.02
C ALA A 217 -1.99 15.75 -8.47
N THR A 218 -2.00 14.75 -9.34
CA THR A 218 -1.61 13.38 -9.03
C THR A 218 -0.59 12.91 -10.06
N TYR A 219 0.56 12.43 -9.60
CA TYR A 219 1.60 11.86 -10.44
C TYR A 219 1.67 10.35 -10.23
N THR A 220 2.06 9.64 -11.26
CA THR A 220 2.11 8.18 -11.26
C THR A 220 3.29 7.66 -12.06
N ILE A 221 3.74 6.46 -11.71
CA ILE A 221 4.53 5.59 -12.59
C ILE A 221 3.64 4.45 -13.03
N GLU A 222 3.72 4.06 -14.29
CA GLU A 222 2.93 2.98 -14.84
C GLU A 222 3.82 2.04 -15.65
N SER A 223 3.58 0.74 -15.51
CA SER A 223 4.22 -0.33 -16.29
C SER A 223 3.15 -1.10 -17.06
N LEU A 224 3.48 -1.53 -18.25
CA LEU A 224 2.64 -2.38 -19.11
C LEU A 224 2.92 -3.85 -18.87
#